data_b5f68f7697a11f0fd8fa179c59a0d75c
#
_entry.id   b5f68f7697a11f0fd8fa179c59a0d75c
#
_cell.length_a   1.000
_cell.length_b   1.000
_cell.length_c   1.000
_cell.angle_alpha   90.00
_cell.angle_beta   90.00
_cell.angle_gamma   90.00
#
_symmetry.space_group_name_H-M   'P 1'
#
loop_
_entity.id
_entity.type
_entity.pdbx_description
1 polymer ?
#
loop_
_entity_poly.entity_id
_entity_poly.type
_entity_poly.pdbx_seq_one_letter_code
_entity_poly.pdbx_strand_id
1 'polypeptide(L)'
;MYLKKIFNNKKIVVTGHTGFKVSWLTAWLKLLGANVMGISLNPPTHPSHFLVSKINIGIKDIRLDIRDRKKLEKKFIAFKPNFVFHLAAQPLVGLSYKDPITTWQTNVFGTLNVLESLRKLKNACNVVIITSDKCYFNKEIIFGYKERSEERRVGKECRSRW
;
A
#
# COMPACT_ATOMS: atom_id res chain seq x y z
N MET A 1 -14.40 -19.78 -8.23
CA MET A 1 -13.20 -19.21 -7.58
C MET A 1 -13.64 -18.14 -6.59
N TYR A 2 -13.42 -18.33 -5.30
CA TYR A 2 -13.94 -17.49 -4.20
C TYR A 2 -13.56 -16.01 -4.32
N LEU A 3 -12.28 -15.70 -4.55
CA LEU A 3 -11.80 -14.31 -4.65
C LEU A 3 -12.43 -13.53 -5.81
N LYS A 4 -12.77 -14.19 -6.92
CA LYS A 4 -13.46 -13.54 -8.03
C LYS A 4 -14.84 -13.03 -7.59
N LYS A 5 -15.57 -13.76 -6.74
CA LYS A 5 -16.87 -13.31 -6.20
C LYS A 5 -16.73 -12.04 -5.34
N ILE A 6 -15.62 -11.91 -4.61
CA ILE A 6 -15.35 -10.76 -3.74
C ILE A 6 -15.00 -9.50 -4.54
N PHE A 7 -14.12 -9.63 -5.54
CA PHE A 7 -13.51 -8.47 -6.20
C PHE A 7 -14.12 -8.09 -7.54
N ASN A 8 -14.91 -8.98 -8.17
CA ASN A 8 -15.53 -8.70 -9.46
C ASN A 8 -16.40 -7.43 -9.40
N ASN A 9 -16.20 -6.52 -10.35
CA ASN A 9 -16.87 -5.22 -10.44
C ASN A 9 -16.67 -4.29 -9.22
N LYS A 10 -15.79 -4.62 -8.28
CA LYS A 10 -15.49 -3.75 -7.13
C LYS A 10 -14.49 -2.67 -7.52
N LYS A 11 -14.69 -1.47 -7.00
CA LYS A 11 -13.76 -0.35 -7.12
C LYS A 11 -12.65 -0.52 -6.10
N ILE A 12 -11.43 -0.67 -6.57
CA ILE A 12 -10.25 -0.95 -5.73
C ILE A 12 -9.19 0.11 -5.97
N VAL A 13 -8.74 0.76 -4.90
CA VAL A 13 -7.55 1.62 -4.94
C VAL A 13 -6.33 0.80 -4.52
N VAL A 14 -5.26 0.90 -5.31
CA VAL A 14 -3.97 0.31 -4.99
C VAL A 14 -2.92 1.42 -5.00
N THR A 15 -2.32 1.72 -3.85
CA THR A 15 -1.21 2.68 -3.80
C THR A 15 0.12 1.97 -3.98
N GLY A 16 1.06 2.59 -4.69
CA GLY A 16 2.36 1.99 -5.00
C GLY A 16 2.33 0.99 -6.16
N HIS A 17 1.31 1.01 -7.01
CA HIS A 17 1.05 0.02 -8.06
C HIS A 17 2.16 -0.13 -9.13
N THR A 18 3.09 0.81 -9.20
CA THR A 18 4.26 0.73 -10.10
C THR A 18 5.41 -0.09 -9.53
N GLY A 19 5.40 -0.36 -8.23
CA GLY A 19 6.40 -1.20 -7.56
C GLY A 19 6.26 -2.68 -7.94
N PHE A 20 7.34 -3.46 -7.84
CA PHE A 20 7.40 -4.84 -8.30
C PHE A 20 6.28 -5.73 -7.72
N LYS A 21 6.21 -5.85 -6.39
CA LYS A 21 5.18 -6.68 -5.74
C LYS A 21 3.76 -6.17 -6.01
N VAL A 22 3.59 -4.86 -6.01
CA VAL A 22 2.28 -4.21 -6.13
C VAL A 22 1.75 -4.29 -7.55
N SER A 23 2.63 -4.31 -8.55
CA SER A 23 2.23 -4.53 -9.93
C SER A 23 1.65 -5.93 -10.15
N TRP A 24 2.17 -6.96 -9.49
CA TRP A 24 1.58 -8.31 -9.49
C TRP A 24 0.19 -8.32 -8.83
N LEU A 25 0.03 -7.68 -7.68
CA LEU A 25 -1.27 -7.55 -7.03
C LEU A 25 -2.28 -6.84 -7.93
N THR A 26 -1.84 -5.76 -8.58
CA THR A 26 -2.68 -4.97 -9.50
C THR A 26 -3.12 -5.82 -10.70
N ALA A 27 -2.22 -6.58 -11.30
CA ALA A 27 -2.54 -7.51 -12.39
C ALA A 27 -3.56 -8.58 -11.94
N TRP A 28 -3.36 -9.14 -10.76
CA TRP A 28 -4.26 -10.15 -10.21
C TRP A 28 -5.65 -9.60 -9.94
N LEU A 29 -5.77 -8.44 -9.30
CA LEU A 29 -7.06 -7.79 -9.07
C LEU A 29 -7.80 -7.50 -10.38
N LYS A 30 -7.07 -7.06 -11.41
CA LYS A 30 -7.62 -6.88 -12.76
C LYS A 30 -8.15 -8.19 -13.34
N LEU A 31 -7.41 -9.30 -13.24
CA LEU A 31 -7.85 -10.63 -13.68
C LEU A 31 -9.08 -11.12 -12.92
N LEU A 32 -9.25 -10.71 -11.66
CA LEU A 32 -10.44 -10.99 -10.86
C LEU A 32 -11.66 -10.14 -11.24
N GLY A 33 -11.52 -9.24 -12.22
CA GLY A 33 -12.60 -8.38 -12.72
C GLY A 33 -12.82 -7.10 -11.90
N ALA A 34 -11.84 -6.68 -11.11
CA ALA A 34 -11.94 -5.44 -10.36
C ALA A 34 -11.75 -4.20 -11.24
N ASN A 35 -12.42 -3.10 -10.88
CA ASN A 35 -12.16 -1.77 -11.42
C ASN A 35 -11.05 -1.11 -10.59
N VAL A 36 -9.81 -1.22 -11.07
CA VAL A 36 -8.63 -0.80 -10.31
C VAL A 36 -8.25 0.65 -10.63
N MET A 37 -8.01 1.46 -9.59
CA MET A 37 -7.31 2.73 -9.65
C MET A 37 -5.96 2.59 -8.94
N GLY A 38 -4.88 2.66 -9.70
CA GLY A 38 -3.53 2.70 -9.17
C GLY A 38 -3.09 4.13 -8.90
N ILE A 39 -2.51 4.39 -7.73
CA ILE A 39 -1.93 5.68 -7.32
C ILE A 39 -0.48 5.46 -6.96
N SER A 40 0.46 6.07 -7.68
CA SER A 40 1.89 5.94 -7.41
C SER A 40 2.71 7.02 -8.13
N LEU A 41 3.97 7.10 -7.77
CA LEU A 41 4.99 7.78 -8.57
C LEU A 41 5.32 6.96 -9.83
N ASN A 42 6.26 7.45 -10.63
CA ASN A 42 6.80 6.70 -11.76
C ASN A 42 7.43 5.38 -11.31
N PRO A 43 7.51 4.36 -12.20
CA PRO A 43 8.21 3.12 -11.88
C PRO A 43 9.63 3.40 -11.39
N PRO A 44 10.08 2.73 -10.30
CA PRO A 44 11.37 3.02 -9.68
C PRO A 44 12.56 2.51 -10.48
N THR A 45 12.34 1.62 -11.44
CA THR A 45 13.38 0.99 -12.27
C THR A 45 13.00 0.98 -13.74
N HIS A 46 14.01 0.90 -14.61
CA HIS A 46 13.81 0.68 -16.04
C HIS A 46 14.81 -0.40 -16.52
N PRO A 47 14.34 -1.57 -17.02
CA PRO A 47 12.95 -1.96 -17.16
C PRO A 47 12.23 -2.19 -15.82
N SER A 48 10.90 -2.10 -15.81
CA SER A 48 10.07 -2.43 -14.67
C SER A 48 9.01 -3.46 -15.04
N HIS A 49 8.67 -4.34 -14.11
CA HIS A 49 7.60 -5.33 -14.30
C HIS A 49 6.28 -4.66 -14.71
N PHE A 50 5.97 -3.51 -14.10
CA PHE A 50 4.77 -2.74 -14.42
C PHE A 50 4.66 -2.37 -15.90
N LEU A 51 5.75 -1.90 -16.51
CA LEU A 51 5.79 -1.48 -17.91
C LEU A 51 5.85 -2.68 -18.85
N VAL A 52 6.75 -3.64 -18.60
CA VAL A 52 6.94 -4.83 -19.44
C VAL A 52 5.65 -5.65 -19.53
N SER A 53 4.94 -5.80 -18.41
CA SER A 53 3.67 -6.55 -18.36
C SER A 53 2.45 -5.71 -18.75
N LYS A 54 2.64 -4.46 -19.21
CA LYS A 54 1.57 -3.56 -19.67
C LYS A 54 0.39 -3.46 -18.69
N ILE A 55 0.69 -3.42 -17.38
CA ILE A 55 -0.31 -3.43 -16.31
C ILE A 55 -1.16 -2.16 -16.31
N ASN A 56 -0.60 -1.06 -16.79
CA ASN A 56 -1.29 0.22 -17.00
C ASN A 56 -2.51 0.12 -17.93
N ILE A 57 -2.54 -0.87 -18.83
CA ILE A 57 -3.66 -1.05 -19.75
C ILE A 57 -4.86 -1.64 -18.98
N GLY A 58 -6.02 -0.96 -19.04
CA GLY A 58 -7.28 -1.41 -18.41
C GLY A 58 -7.40 -1.14 -16.92
N ILE A 59 -6.56 -0.26 -16.36
CA ILE A 59 -6.71 0.33 -15.04
C ILE A 59 -6.73 1.85 -15.13
N LYS A 60 -7.16 2.53 -14.07
CA LYS A 60 -6.97 3.97 -13.92
C LYS A 60 -5.59 4.21 -13.34
N ASP A 61 -4.61 4.44 -14.20
CA ASP A 61 -3.22 4.72 -13.79
C ASP A 61 -3.04 6.19 -13.45
N ILE A 62 -2.85 6.52 -12.18
CA ILE A 62 -2.72 7.89 -11.66
C ILE A 62 -1.32 8.10 -11.10
N ARG A 63 -0.57 9.02 -11.72
CA ARG A 63 0.72 9.47 -11.18
C ARG A 63 0.47 10.56 -10.15
N LEU A 64 0.58 10.18 -8.87
CA LEU A 64 0.33 11.08 -7.75
C LEU A 64 1.14 10.64 -6.54
N ASP A 65 1.76 11.62 -5.90
CA ASP A 65 2.43 11.42 -4.62
C ASP A 65 1.40 11.36 -3.48
N ILE A 66 1.47 10.33 -2.64
CA ILE A 66 0.59 10.18 -1.48
C ILE A 66 0.80 11.27 -0.42
N ARG A 67 1.89 12.04 -0.51
CA ARG A 67 2.14 13.21 0.34
C ARG A 67 1.27 14.42 -0.05
N ASP A 68 0.77 14.47 -1.29
CA ASP A 68 -0.19 15.50 -1.74
C ASP A 68 -1.62 15.14 -1.26
N ARG A 69 -1.89 15.48 -0.01
CA ARG A 69 -3.16 15.19 0.67
C ARG A 69 -4.38 15.67 -0.13
N LYS A 70 -4.34 16.90 -0.64
CA LYS A 70 -5.51 17.51 -1.32
C LYS A 70 -5.88 16.77 -2.59
N LYS A 71 -4.87 16.42 -3.41
CA LYS A 71 -5.11 15.67 -4.64
C LYS A 71 -5.53 14.23 -4.35
N LEU A 72 -4.92 13.60 -3.36
CA LEU A 72 -5.24 12.24 -2.94
C LEU A 72 -6.72 12.15 -2.51
N GLU A 73 -7.15 13.01 -1.61
CA GLU A 73 -8.52 13.11 -1.12
C GLU A 73 -9.54 13.27 -2.25
N LYS A 74 -9.29 14.21 -3.19
CA LYS A 74 -10.16 14.39 -4.35
C LYS A 74 -10.31 13.10 -5.17
N LYS A 75 -9.23 12.32 -5.36
CA LYS A 75 -9.27 11.06 -6.10
C LYS A 75 -10.08 9.99 -5.37
N PHE A 76 -9.91 9.87 -4.06
CA PHE A 76 -10.66 8.92 -3.24
C PHE A 76 -12.16 9.22 -3.24
N ILE A 77 -12.54 10.49 -2.99
CA ILE A 77 -13.95 10.93 -2.98
C ILE A 77 -14.62 10.69 -4.34
N ALA A 78 -13.93 11.04 -5.43
CA ALA A 78 -14.48 10.85 -6.78
C ALA A 78 -14.61 9.36 -7.16
N PHE A 79 -13.67 8.52 -6.75
CA PHE A 79 -13.66 7.10 -7.11
C PHE A 79 -14.58 6.26 -6.23
N LYS A 80 -14.72 6.60 -4.94
CA LYS A 80 -15.56 5.89 -3.95
C LYS A 80 -15.19 4.40 -3.87
N PRO A 81 -13.96 4.04 -3.43
CA PRO A 81 -13.49 2.67 -3.43
C PRO A 81 -14.29 1.77 -2.47
N ASN A 82 -14.42 0.49 -2.82
CA ASN A 82 -14.91 -0.56 -1.93
C ASN A 82 -13.76 -1.19 -1.14
N PHE A 83 -12.55 -1.21 -1.73
CA PHE A 83 -11.33 -1.72 -1.12
C PHE A 83 -10.16 -0.78 -1.37
N VAL A 84 -9.26 -0.71 -0.41
CA VAL A 84 -7.98 -0.02 -0.55
C VAL A 84 -6.86 -0.94 -0.11
N PHE A 85 -5.87 -1.14 -0.97
CA PHE A 85 -4.60 -1.78 -0.66
C PHE A 85 -3.52 -0.70 -0.64
N HIS A 86 -3.02 -0.37 0.55
CA HIS A 86 -1.99 0.64 0.72
C HIS A 86 -0.62 -0.02 0.86
N LEU A 87 0.19 0.09 -0.21
CA LEU A 87 1.54 -0.47 -0.29
C LEU A 87 2.58 0.59 -0.73
N ALA A 88 2.14 1.83 -0.95
CA ALA A 88 3.08 2.91 -1.26
C ALA A 88 3.94 3.21 -0.03
N ALA A 89 5.25 3.08 -0.18
CA ALA A 89 6.23 3.37 0.85
C ALA A 89 7.59 3.67 0.21
N GLN A 90 8.47 4.30 0.97
CA GLN A 90 9.91 4.30 0.71
C GLN A 90 10.52 3.09 1.47
N PRO A 91 10.84 1.96 0.77
CA PRO A 91 11.22 0.71 1.43
C PRO A 91 12.73 0.51 1.59
N LEU A 92 13.56 1.40 1.00
CA LEU A 92 15.00 1.21 0.94
C LEU A 92 15.66 1.69 2.23
N VAL A 93 16.21 0.77 3.01
CA VAL A 93 16.89 1.06 4.29
C VAL A 93 18.04 2.05 4.11
N GLY A 94 18.90 1.85 3.09
CA GLY A 94 20.02 2.77 2.83
C GLY A 94 19.56 4.20 2.52
N LEU A 95 18.39 4.37 1.86
CA LEU A 95 17.83 5.69 1.59
C LEU A 95 17.23 6.30 2.85
N SER A 96 16.66 5.51 3.75
CA SER A 96 16.10 6.02 5.01
C SER A 96 17.16 6.66 5.93
N TYR A 97 18.40 6.19 5.86
CA TYR A 97 19.53 6.84 6.57
C TYR A 97 20.02 8.11 5.86
N LYS A 98 20.01 8.12 4.52
CA LYS A 98 20.46 9.28 3.73
C LYS A 98 19.44 10.41 3.73
N ASP A 99 18.15 10.07 3.64
CA ASP A 99 17.04 11.02 3.60
C ASP A 99 15.91 10.56 4.53
N PRO A 100 16.10 10.72 5.86
CA PRO A 100 15.09 10.33 6.84
C PRO A 100 13.81 11.18 6.73
N ILE A 101 13.93 12.45 6.35
CA ILE A 101 12.78 13.36 6.24
C ILE A 101 11.80 12.86 5.18
N THR A 102 12.26 12.61 3.97
CA THR A 102 11.40 12.06 2.90
C THR A 102 10.86 10.68 3.26
N THR A 103 11.64 9.87 3.96
CA THR A 103 11.18 8.56 4.45
C THR A 103 10.00 8.71 5.42
N TRP A 104 10.10 9.59 6.40
CA TRP A 104 9.00 9.88 7.34
C TRP A 104 7.79 10.50 6.64
N GLN A 105 8.02 11.48 5.77
CA GLN A 105 6.95 12.11 5.01
C GLN A 105 6.17 11.09 4.17
N THR A 106 6.85 10.13 3.57
CA THR A 106 6.21 9.11 2.73
C THR A 106 5.53 8.04 3.58
N ASN A 107 6.26 7.43 4.53
CA ASN A 107 5.78 6.24 5.22
C ASN A 107 4.78 6.58 6.34
N VAL A 108 4.95 7.71 7.02
CA VAL A 108 4.07 8.12 8.12
C VAL A 108 3.00 9.08 7.60
N PHE A 109 3.39 10.25 7.09
CA PHE A 109 2.41 11.24 6.66
C PHE A 109 1.66 10.83 5.39
N GLY A 110 2.31 10.13 4.45
CA GLY A 110 1.63 9.56 3.28
C GLY A 110 0.56 8.55 3.68
N THR A 111 0.85 7.65 4.62
CA THR A 111 -0.14 6.71 5.17
C THR A 111 -1.26 7.45 5.90
N LEU A 112 -0.94 8.46 6.71
CA LEU A 112 -1.93 9.31 7.37
C LEU A 112 -2.86 10.00 6.36
N ASN A 113 -2.33 10.51 5.25
CA ASN A 113 -3.12 11.12 4.19
C ASN A 113 -4.09 10.14 3.53
N VAL A 114 -3.68 8.88 3.36
CA VAL A 114 -4.58 7.81 2.88
C VAL A 114 -5.70 7.58 3.88
N LEU A 115 -5.39 7.42 5.16
CA LEU A 115 -6.38 7.23 6.23
C LEU A 115 -7.36 8.41 6.34
N GLU A 116 -6.86 9.64 6.28
CA GLU A 116 -7.69 10.84 6.30
C GLU A 116 -8.60 10.95 5.06
N SER A 117 -8.12 10.51 3.89
CA SER A 117 -8.94 10.44 2.68
C SER A 117 -10.07 9.41 2.82
N LEU A 118 -9.79 8.28 3.48
CA LEU A 118 -10.79 7.25 3.78
C LEU A 118 -11.83 7.74 4.77
N ARG A 119 -11.43 8.47 5.82
CA ARG A 119 -12.33 9.02 6.83
C ARG A 119 -13.40 9.96 6.24
N LYS A 120 -13.12 10.55 5.09
CA LYS A 120 -14.07 11.43 4.38
C LYS A 120 -15.01 10.69 3.42
N LEU A 121 -14.83 9.40 3.23
CA LEU A 121 -15.75 8.61 2.41
C LEU A 121 -17.08 8.43 3.14
N LYS A 122 -18.18 8.51 2.35
CA LYS A 122 -19.54 8.26 2.85
C LYS A 122 -19.95 6.79 2.69
N ASN A 123 -19.15 6.00 1.96
CA ASN A 123 -19.43 4.58 1.72
C ASN A 123 -18.48 3.71 2.56
N ALA A 124 -18.93 2.52 2.91
CA ALA A 124 -18.08 1.51 3.54
C ALA A 124 -16.92 1.12 2.61
N CYS A 125 -15.71 1.01 3.19
CA CYS A 125 -14.51 0.66 2.47
C CYS A 125 -13.63 -0.25 3.34
N ASN A 126 -13.25 -1.40 2.81
CA ASN A 126 -12.31 -2.29 3.45
C ASN A 126 -10.87 -1.85 3.12
N VAL A 127 -10.01 -1.81 4.12
CA VAL A 127 -8.66 -1.29 3.97
C VAL A 127 -7.63 -2.31 4.45
N VAL A 128 -6.61 -2.53 3.63
CA VAL A 128 -5.43 -3.32 3.98
C VAL A 128 -4.22 -2.41 3.85
N ILE A 129 -3.50 -2.23 4.96
CA ILE A 129 -2.25 -1.46 5.00
C ILE A 129 -1.11 -2.43 5.20
N ILE A 130 -0.18 -2.46 4.25
CA ILE A 130 1.02 -3.28 4.35
C ILE A 130 2.09 -2.48 5.08
N THR A 131 2.52 -3.00 6.21
CA THR A 131 3.56 -2.43 7.05
C THR A 131 4.89 -3.18 6.85
N SER A 132 5.66 -3.35 7.89
CA SER A 132 6.98 -3.98 7.87
C SER A 132 6.97 -5.36 8.52
N ASP A 133 7.80 -6.27 8.02
CA ASP A 133 8.14 -7.54 8.66
C ASP A 133 9.00 -7.36 9.93
N LYS A 134 9.53 -6.16 10.16
CA LYS A 134 10.39 -5.82 11.30
C LYS A 134 9.63 -5.67 12.63
N CYS A 135 8.32 -5.87 12.63
CA CYS A 135 7.48 -5.92 13.84
C CYS A 135 7.72 -7.18 14.68
N TYR A 136 8.23 -8.27 14.10
CA TYR A 136 8.54 -9.47 14.85
C TYR A 136 9.84 -9.32 15.67
N PHE A 137 9.80 -9.80 16.91
CA PHE A 137 11.02 -9.95 17.70
C PHE A 137 11.89 -11.07 17.10
N ASN A 138 13.04 -10.70 16.55
CA ASN A 138 13.95 -11.68 15.96
C ASN A 138 14.57 -12.58 17.02
N LYS A 139 14.18 -13.86 17.06
CA LYS A 139 14.70 -14.87 17.96
C LYS A 139 15.68 -15.83 17.26
N GLU A 140 15.98 -15.58 15.98
CA GLU A 140 16.86 -16.43 15.16
C GLU A 140 16.43 -17.91 15.17
N ILE A 141 15.11 -18.15 15.18
CA ILE A 141 14.55 -19.51 15.20
C ILE A 141 14.34 -20.04 13.79
N ILE A 142 14.50 -21.35 13.61
CA ILE A 142 14.34 -22.04 12.32
C ILE A 142 12.87 -22.03 11.85
N PHE A 143 11.93 -21.97 12.79
CA PHE A 143 10.49 -22.00 12.49
C PHE A 143 9.97 -20.59 12.16
N GLY A 144 8.97 -20.50 11.26
CA GLY A 144 8.29 -19.25 10.95
C GLY A 144 7.64 -18.58 12.16
N TYR A 145 7.67 -17.25 12.21
CA TYR A 145 6.97 -16.47 13.23
C TYR A 145 5.46 -16.60 13.10
N LYS A 146 4.76 -16.56 14.24
CA LYS A 146 3.29 -16.56 14.30
C LYS A 146 2.80 -15.14 14.64
N GLU A 147 1.55 -14.81 14.30
CA GLU A 147 0.94 -13.50 14.59
C GLU A 147 1.07 -13.08 16.07
N ARG A 148 0.96 -14.03 17.00
CA ARG A 148 1.19 -13.79 18.45
C ARG A 148 2.59 -13.24 18.77
N SER A 149 3.56 -13.40 17.89
CA SER A 149 4.93 -12.89 18.11
C SER A 149 5.02 -11.40 17.87
N GLU A 150 4.16 -10.85 17.03
CA GLU A 150 4.03 -9.42 16.73
C GLU A 150 3.52 -8.64 17.94
N GLU A 151 2.44 -9.08 18.54
CA GLU A 151 1.83 -8.44 19.71
C GLU A 151 2.80 -8.27 20.89
N ARG A 152 3.68 -9.26 21.11
CA ARG A 152 4.67 -9.22 22.20
C ARG A 152 5.75 -8.15 22.00
N ARG A 153 6.11 -7.86 20.75
CA ARG A 153 7.12 -6.85 20.46
C ARG A 153 6.58 -5.44 20.67
N VAL A 154 5.42 -5.12 20.13
CA VAL A 154 4.78 -3.82 20.28
C VAL A 154 4.57 -3.48 21.75
N GLY A 155 4.15 -4.41 22.58
CA GLY A 155 3.95 -4.18 24.01
C GLY A 155 5.23 -3.97 24.82
N LYS A 156 6.35 -4.61 24.47
CA LYS A 156 7.62 -4.48 25.22
C LYS A 156 8.45 -3.27 24.82
N GLU A 157 8.54 -2.97 23.54
CA GLU A 157 9.36 -1.82 23.07
C GLU A 157 8.74 -0.47 23.44
N CYS A 158 7.42 -0.35 23.48
CA CYS A 158 6.76 0.84 24.00
C CYS A 158 6.99 1.06 25.50
N ARG A 159 7.23 0.01 26.28
CA ARG A 159 7.46 0.11 27.73
C ARG A 159 8.91 0.37 28.14
N SER A 160 9.87 0.06 27.25
CA SER A 160 11.31 0.14 27.59
C SER A 160 12.00 1.41 27.13
N ARG A 161 11.28 2.34 26.47
CA ARG A 161 11.86 3.61 25.95
C ARG A 161 11.27 4.89 26.53
N TRP A 162 10.45 4.77 27.62
CA TRP A 162 9.92 5.92 28.38
C TRP A 162 10.38 5.88 29.82
#